data_990851703d2254590ac9b44f8346d5e3
#
_entry.id   990851703d2254590ac9b44f8346d5e3
#
_cell.length_a   1.000
_cell.length_b   1.000
_cell.length_c   1.000
_cell.angle_alpha   90.00
_cell.angle_beta   90.00
_cell.angle_gamma   90.00
#
_symmetry.space_group_name_H-M   'P 1'
#
loop_
_entity.id
_entity.type
_entity.pdbx_description
1 polymer ?
#
loop_
_entity_poly.entity_id
_entity_poly.type
_entity_poly.pdbx_seq_one_letter_code
_entity_poly.pdbx_strand_id
1 'polypeptide(L)'
;SEMCIRDSFNTAKVFSHCPIPKGNRVAIVTNSGGPGIMATDAVCEHGMEMAQLSDQTKEALRSFLPAAASVKNPVDMIASAPLEHYKKTLETVLADDGVDMVVVIYLPFLGLKDIDVAKAVMEIRAAHPDKPIVGVFMTKNEFFAHLSETQVNVPFFMFAEQAVEGLARLNQQRLWRKRTDTPAPRYSVDTEAVEAVFKQAAADNREQLTTGESLQVLTAYGIRVCRDGEAKDADEAVALADKIGYPVVMKLNSKKISHKLSL
;
A
#
# COMPACT_ATOMS: atom_id res chain seq x y z
N SER A 1 -12.54 2.02 -6.58
CA SER A 1 -11.95 1.10 -5.60
C SER A 1 -12.04 1.74 -4.23
N GLU A 2 -12.72 1.10 -3.31
CA GLU A 2 -12.76 1.56 -1.92
C GLU A 2 -11.34 1.52 -1.36
N MET A 3 -10.85 2.70 -0.98
CA MET A 3 -9.58 2.81 -0.28
C MET A 3 -9.82 2.35 1.16
N CYS A 4 -9.45 1.11 1.47
CA CYS A 4 -9.48 0.63 2.83
C CYS A 4 -8.43 1.40 3.66
N ILE A 5 -8.85 2.00 4.78
CA ILE A 5 -7.93 2.72 5.69
C ILE A 5 -6.77 1.81 6.11
N ARG A 6 -7.06 0.53 6.37
CA ARG A 6 -6.07 -0.48 6.72
C ARG A 6 -4.99 -0.64 5.65
N ASP A 7 -5.40 -0.72 4.37
CA ASP A 7 -4.48 -0.92 3.25
C ASP A 7 -3.58 0.29 3.06
N SER A 8 -4.10 1.50 3.31
CA SER A 8 -3.31 2.73 3.30
C SER A 8 -2.22 2.71 4.37
N PHE A 9 -2.54 2.30 5.61
CA PHE A 9 -1.54 2.19 6.68
C PHE A 9 -0.54 1.07 6.44
N ASN A 10 -0.96 -0.09 5.93
CA ASN A 10 -0.07 -1.19 5.55
C ASN A 10 0.91 -0.74 4.46
N THR A 11 0.41 -0.05 3.44
CA THR A 11 1.24 0.54 2.38
C THR A 11 2.25 1.54 2.95
N ALA A 12 1.81 2.50 3.77
CA ALA A 12 2.69 3.48 4.38
C ALA A 12 3.80 2.81 5.22
N LYS A 13 3.46 1.75 5.97
CA LYS A 13 4.40 0.96 6.76
C LYS A 13 5.49 0.32 5.89
N VAL A 14 5.15 -0.24 4.73
CA VAL A 14 6.15 -0.81 3.82
C VAL A 14 7.02 0.29 3.21
N PHE A 15 6.42 1.40 2.76
CA PHE A 15 7.16 2.51 2.16
C PHE A 15 8.13 3.21 3.11
N SER A 16 7.83 3.24 4.41
CA SER A 16 8.72 3.86 5.41
C SER A 16 9.93 3.00 5.78
N HIS A 17 9.88 1.68 5.54
CA HIS A 17 10.93 0.75 5.98
C HIS A 17 11.66 0.04 4.83
N CYS A 18 11.07 0.00 3.63
CA CYS A 18 11.62 -0.74 2.50
C CYS A 18 12.14 0.18 1.39
N PRO A 19 13.26 -0.15 0.74
CA PRO A 19 13.69 0.51 -0.48
C PRO A 19 12.77 0.12 -1.64
N ILE A 20 12.80 0.90 -2.73
CA ILE A 20 12.15 0.51 -3.98
C ILE A 20 12.89 -0.72 -4.56
N PRO A 21 12.20 -1.83 -4.87
CA PRO A 21 12.83 -3.03 -5.39
C PRO A 21 13.42 -2.83 -6.79
N LYS A 22 14.39 -3.66 -7.17
CA LYS A 22 14.96 -3.66 -8.51
C LYS A 22 14.07 -4.36 -9.54
N GLY A 23 13.28 -5.36 -9.09
CA GLY A 23 12.36 -6.15 -9.90
C GLY A 23 11.09 -6.54 -9.12
N ASN A 24 10.38 -7.57 -9.59
CA ASN A 24 9.13 -8.06 -9.01
C ASN A 24 9.21 -9.52 -8.49
N ARG A 25 10.43 -10.08 -8.41
CA ARG A 25 10.67 -11.46 -8.02
C ARG A 25 10.75 -11.58 -6.49
N VAL A 26 9.81 -12.33 -5.91
CA VAL A 26 9.65 -12.48 -4.46
C VAL A 26 10.14 -13.85 -4.02
N ALA A 27 11.01 -13.90 -3.03
CA ALA A 27 11.34 -15.13 -2.30
C ALA A 27 10.58 -15.15 -0.97
N ILE A 28 10.13 -16.35 -0.59
CA ILE A 28 9.43 -16.59 0.68
C ILE A 28 10.29 -17.55 1.50
N VAL A 29 10.60 -17.15 2.73
CA VAL A 29 11.28 -17.97 3.73
C VAL A 29 10.31 -18.21 4.87
N THR A 30 10.05 -19.47 5.19
CA THR A 30 9.04 -19.85 6.18
C THR A 30 9.48 -21.04 7.03
N ASN A 31 8.89 -21.19 8.21
CA ASN A 31 8.92 -22.42 9.00
C ASN A 31 7.59 -23.19 8.97
N SER A 32 6.67 -22.79 8.07
CA SER A 32 5.34 -23.42 7.97
C SER A 32 4.82 -23.36 6.53
N GLY A 33 4.51 -24.53 5.96
CA GLY A 33 4.08 -24.64 4.56
C GLY A 33 2.76 -23.95 4.25
N GLY A 34 1.77 -24.03 5.14
CA GLY A 34 0.44 -23.42 4.92
C GLY A 34 0.51 -21.90 4.66
N PRO A 35 1.06 -21.10 5.59
CA PRO A 35 1.28 -19.68 5.36
C PRO A 35 2.18 -19.35 4.16
N GLY A 36 3.15 -20.23 3.85
CA GLY A 36 3.98 -20.11 2.65
C GLY A 36 3.17 -20.18 1.36
N ILE A 37 2.18 -21.09 1.29
CA ILE A 37 1.26 -21.20 0.14
C ILE A 37 0.38 -19.97 0.04
N MET A 38 -0.22 -19.51 1.14
CA MET A 38 -1.04 -18.28 1.15
C MET A 38 -0.24 -17.06 0.66
N ALA A 39 1.02 -16.94 1.07
CA ALA A 39 1.89 -15.88 0.58
C ALA A 39 2.19 -16.01 -0.93
N THR A 40 2.37 -17.25 -1.43
CA THR A 40 2.57 -17.51 -2.85
C THR A 40 1.36 -17.10 -3.68
N ASP A 41 0.16 -17.47 -3.23
CA ASP A 41 -1.09 -17.10 -3.90
C ASP A 41 -1.23 -15.57 -3.96
N ALA A 42 -0.98 -14.89 -2.85
CA ALA A 42 -1.01 -13.43 -2.80
C ALA A 42 0.02 -12.78 -3.73
N VAL A 43 1.25 -13.31 -3.83
CA VAL A 43 2.28 -12.83 -4.77
C VAL A 43 1.79 -12.91 -6.22
N CYS A 44 1.21 -14.05 -6.61
CA CYS A 44 0.67 -14.27 -7.95
C CYS A 44 -0.55 -13.37 -8.24
N GLU A 45 -1.48 -13.26 -7.29
CA GLU A 45 -2.68 -12.44 -7.40
C GLU A 45 -2.35 -10.95 -7.64
N HIS A 46 -1.30 -10.45 -7.00
CA HIS A 46 -0.84 -9.08 -7.18
C HIS A 46 0.09 -8.87 -8.39
N GLY A 47 0.24 -9.87 -9.27
CA GLY A 47 1.03 -9.77 -10.50
C GLY A 47 2.55 -9.68 -10.26
N MET A 48 3.01 -10.14 -9.12
CA MET A 48 4.44 -10.34 -8.85
C MET A 48 4.85 -11.78 -9.21
N GLU A 49 6.14 -12.05 -9.23
CA GLU A 49 6.69 -13.34 -9.64
C GLU A 49 7.35 -14.04 -8.46
N MET A 50 7.15 -15.35 -8.37
CA MET A 50 7.93 -16.16 -7.45
C MET A 50 9.38 -16.27 -7.97
N ALA A 51 10.34 -15.82 -7.16
CA ALA A 51 11.75 -15.89 -7.50
C ALA A 51 12.20 -17.34 -7.79
N GLN A 52 12.92 -17.54 -8.87
CA GLN A 52 13.57 -18.80 -9.16
C GLN A 52 14.97 -18.75 -8.54
N LEU A 53 15.16 -19.49 -7.45
CA LEU A 53 16.45 -19.56 -6.79
C LEU A 53 17.48 -20.30 -7.68
N SER A 54 18.70 -19.81 -7.72
CA SER A 54 19.80 -20.45 -8.44
C SER A 54 20.14 -21.82 -7.86
N ASP A 55 20.75 -22.69 -8.64
CA ASP A 55 21.16 -24.01 -8.15
C ASP A 55 22.23 -23.88 -7.06
N GLN A 56 23.11 -22.88 -7.16
CA GLN A 56 24.08 -22.56 -6.11
C GLN A 56 23.39 -22.21 -4.79
N THR A 57 22.33 -21.39 -4.82
CA THR A 57 21.53 -21.04 -3.64
C THR A 57 20.86 -22.29 -3.05
N LYS A 58 20.27 -23.13 -3.91
CA LYS A 58 19.62 -24.38 -3.45
C LYS A 58 20.62 -25.35 -2.82
N GLU A 59 21.81 -25.48 -3.38
CA GLU A 59 22.88 -26.33 -2.81
C GLU A 59 23.38 -25.78 -1.48
N ALA A 60 23.57 -24.47 -1.37
CA ALA A 60 23.94 -23.82 -0.12
C ALA A 60 22.89 -24.06 0.96
N LEU A 61 21.60 -23.90 0.64
CA LEU A 61 20.48 -24.20 1.56
C LEU A 61 20.47 -25.67 2.01
N ARG A 62 20.69 -26.61 1.10
CA ARG A 62 20.75 -28.06 1.43
C ARG A 62 21.88 -28.42 2.35
N SER A 63 22.98 -27.64 2.36
CA SER A 63 24.16 -27.93 3.18
C SER A 63 23.90 -27.80 4.69
N PHE A 64 22.89 -27.03 5.11
CA PHE A 64 22.59 -26.79 6.51
C PHE A 64 21.13 -27.01 6.92
N LEU A 65 20.18 -26.99 5.97
CA LEU A 65 18.79 -27.28 6.25
C LEU A 65 18.53 -28.80 6.35
N PRO A 66 17.57 -29.26 7.17
CA PRO A 66 17.20 -30.63 7.26
C PRO A 66 16.72 -31.21 5.91
N ALA A 67 16.88 -32.51 5.69
CA ALA A 67 16.44 -33.15 4.47
C ALA A 67 14.94 -32.98 4.17
N ALA A 68 14.12 -32.83 5.22
CA ALA A 68 12.68 -32.59 5.10
C ALA A 68 12.33 -31.13 4.68
N ALA A 69 13.29 -30.19 4.73
CA ALA A 69 13.09 -28.83 4.33
C ALA A 69 12.95 -28.68 2.80
N SER A 70 12.12 -27.74 2.35
CA SER A 70 12.06 -27.36 0.95
C SER A 70 13.09 -26.26 0.67
N VAL A 71 13.98 -26.49 -0.28
CA VAL A 71 14.94 -25.48 -0.78
C VAL A 71 14.47 -24.81 -2.07
N LYS A 72 13.23 -25.11 -2.50
CA LYS A 72 12.54 -24.38 -3.56
C LYS A 72 11.90 -23.12 -2.96
N ASN A 73 11.44 -22.22 -3.79
CA ASN A 73 10.65 -21.08 -3.31
C ASN A 73 9.15 -21.46 -3.29
N PRO A 74 8.47 -21.43 -2.13
CA PRO A 74 8.93 -21.05 -0.79
C PRO A 74 10.03 -21.98 -0.22
N VAL A 75 11.02 -21.35 0.47
CA VAL A 75 11.99 -22.09 1.27
C VAL A 75 11.32 -22.40 2.62
N ASP A 76 10.88 -23.65 2.79
CA ASP A 76 10.27 -24.10 4.03
C ASP A 76 11.31 -24.83 4.88
N MET A 77 11.74 -24.17 5.96
CA MET A 77 12.76 -24.67 6.88
C MET A 77 12.23 -25.68 7.88
N ILE A 78 10.95 -26.02 7.82
CA ILE A 78 10.14 -26.79 8.78
C ILE A 78 9.97 -26.10 10.15
N ALA A 79 8.94 -26.56 10.91
CA ALA A 79 8.52 -25.91 12.16
C ALA A 79 9.62 -25.83 13.24
N SER A 80 10.52 -26.82 13.30
CA SER A 80 11.60 -26.90 14.30
C SER A 80 12.85 -26.08 13.93
N ALA A 81 12.81 -25.23 12.91
CA ALA A 81 13.95 -24.43 12.47
C ALA A 81 14.48 -23.56 13.63
N PRO A 82 15.76 -23.69 14.03
CA PRO A 82 16.37 -22.85 15.02
C PRO A 82 16.67 -21.45 14.46
N LEU A 83 16.97 -20.49 15.33
CA LEU A 83 17.28 -19.11 14.96
C LEU A 83 18.38 -19.01 13.89
N GLU A 84 19.40 -19.85 14.00
CA GLU A 84 20.53 -19.90 13.09
C GLU A 84 20.11 -20.26 11.65
N HIS A 85 19.09 -21.12 11.48
CA HIS A 85 18.55 -21.43 10.16
C HIS A 85 17.87 -20.21 9.53
N TYR A 86 17.14 -19.39 10.31
CA TYR A 86 16.58 -18.14 9.80
C TYR A 86 17.68 -17.20 9.29
N LYS A 87 18.75 -17.00 10.08
CA LYS A 87 19.87 -16.12 9.70
C LYS A 87 20.53 -16.60 8.41
N LYS A 88 21.00 -17.84 8.38
CA LYS A 88 21.69 -18.39 7.20
C LYS A 88 20.81 -18.48 5.97
N THR A 89 19.53 -18.85 6.12
CA THR A 89 18.61 -18.94 4.98
C THR A 89 18.37 -17.55 4.37
N LEU A 90 18.14 -16.54 5.22
CA LEU A 90 17.92 -15.18 4.74
C LEU A 90 19.15 -14.61 4.05
N GLU A 91 20.35 -14.78 4.62
CA GLU A 91 21.61 -14.37 3.98
C GLU A 91 21.80 -15.03 2.63
N THR A 92 21.57 -16.35 2.55
CA THR A 92 21.71 -17.13 1.33
C THR A 92 20.71 -16.70 0.25
N VAL A 93 19.44 -16.49 0.61
CA VAL A 93 18.39 -16.07 -0.32
C VAL A 93 18.59 -14.62 -0.78
N LEU A 94 19.01 -13.74 0.13
CA LEU A 94 19.27 -12.33 -0.21
C LEU A 94 20.52 -12.15 -1.11
N ALA A 95 21.47 -13.07 -1.04
CA ALA A 95 22.64 -13.07 -1.94
C ALA A 95 22.31 -13.51 -3.37
N ASP A 96 21.14 -14.13 -3.61
CA ASP A 96 20.72 -14.58 -4.94
C ASP A 96 20.26 -13.37 -5.79
N ASP A 97 20.88 -13.20 -6.97
CA ASP A 97 20.51 -12.13 -7.92
C ASP A 97 19.13 -12.35 -8.56
N GLY A 98 18.59 -13.57 -8.46
CA GLY A 98 17.23 -13.91 -8.86
C GLY A 98 16.15 -13.39 -7.91
N VAL A 99 16.52 -12.81 -6.75
CA VAL A 99 15.60 -12.34 -5.71
C VAL A 99 15.63 -10.82 -5.61
N ASP A 100 14.46 -10.20 -5.76
CA ASP A 100 14.29 -8.75 -5.65
C ASP A 100 13.68 -8.31 -4.30
N MET A 101 12.86 -9.18 -3.68
CA MET A 101 12.14 -8.92 -2.42
C MET A 101 12.01 -10.22 -1.61
N VAL A 102 11.93 -10.11 -0.29
CA VAL A 102 11.80 -11.27 0.60
C VAL A 102 10.64 -11.10 1.57
N VAL A 103 9.84 -12.15 1.68
CA VAL A 103 8.82 -12.34 2.72
C VAL A 103 9.32 -13.38 3.72
N VAL A 104 9.46 -12.99 4.98
CA VAL A 104 9.87 -13.89 6.06
C VAL A 104 8.66 -14.25 6.89
N ILE A 105 8.29 -15.52 6.94
CA ILE A 105 7.14 -16.00 7.69
C ILE A 105 7.62 -16.76 8.92
N TYR A 106 7.08 -16.39 10.06
CA TYR A 106 7.31 -17.05 11.32
C TYR A 106 5.98 -17.45 11.99
N LEU A 107 5.85 -18.76 12.23
CA LEU A 107 4.80 -19.32 13.07
C LEU A 107 5.44 -19.80 14.38
N PRO A 108 4.95 -19.37 15.56
CA PRO A 108 5.53 -19.76 16.84
C PRO A 108 5.65 -21.28 17.02
N PHE A 109 6.83 -21.73 17.43
CA PHE A 109 7.12 -23.11 17.76
C PHE A 109 7.87 -23.19 19.09
N LEU A 110 7.76 -24.33 19.79
CA LEU A 110 8.37 -24.52 21.12
C LEU A 110 9.88 -24.24 21.10
N GLY A 111 10.32 -23.36 21.99
CA GLY A 111 11.73 -23.07 22.24
C GLY A 111 12.31 -21.88 21.46
N LEU A 112 11.60 -21.32 20.49
CA LEU A 112 12.03 -20.15 19.75
C LEU A 112 11.08 -18.95 20.02
N LYS A 113 11.65 -17.84 20.48
CA LYS A 113 10.86 -16.62 20.75
C LYS A 113 10.72 -15.79 19.48
N ASP A 114 9.52 -15.29 19.26
CA ASP A 114 9.19 -14.40 18.13
C ASP A 114 10.08 -13.15 18.07
N ILE A 115 10.36 -12.55 19.22
CA ILE A 115 11.22 -11.37 19.29
C ILE A 115 12.68 -11.65 18.87
N ASP A 116 13.19 -12.85 19.12
CA ASP A 116 14.55 -13.20 18.74
C ASP A 116 14.66 -13.38 17.21
N VAL A 117 13.62 -13.98 16.60
CA VAL A 117 13.53 -14.10 15.13
C VAL A 117 13.38 -12.71 14.50
N ALA A 118 12.53 -11.85 15.05
CA ALA A 118 12.36 -10.48 14.56
C ALA A 118 13.67 -9.68 14.60
N LYS A 119 14.42 -9.77 15.71
CA LYS A 119 15.74 -9.13 15.82
C LYS A 119 16.72 -9.65 14.76
N ALA A 120 16.77 -10.96 14.53
CA ALA A 120 17.62 -11.54 13.50
C ALA A 120 17.25 -11.03 12.10
N VAL A 121 15.95 -10.93 11.78
CA VAL A 121 15.48 -10.37 10.51
C VAL A 121 15.88 -8.90 10.37
N MET A 122 15.79 -8.11 11.44
CA MET A 122 16.18 -6.71 11.46
C MET A 122 17.70 -6.51 11.31
N GLU A 123 18.52 -7.37 11.92
CA GLU A 123 19.98 -7.39 11.75
C GLU A 123 20.36 -7.65 10.30
N ILE A 124 19.75 -8.65 9.66
CA ILE A 124 20.00 -9.00 8.26
C ILE A 124 19.52 -7.89 7.34
N ARG A 125 18.37 -7.28 7.62
CA ARG A 125 17.87 -6.14 6.85
C ARG A 125 18.86 -4.97 6.87
N ALA A 126 19.51 -4.71 8.00
CA ALA A 126 20.52 -3.66 8.12
C ALA A 126 21.76 -3.95 7.25
N ALA A 127 22.13 -5.25 7.10
CA ALA A 127 23.24 -5.67 6.25
C ALA A 127 22.88 -5.69 4.75
N HIS A 128 21.59 -5.78 4.40
CA HIS A 128 21.09 -5.80 3.01
C HIS A 128 20.11 -4.65 2.75
N PRO A 129 20.56 -3.38 2.75
CA PRO A 129 19.70 -2.21 2.70
C PRO A 129 19.02 -1.98 1.34
N ASP A 130 19.40 -2.67 0.29
CA ASP A 130 18.93 -2.49 -1.07
C ASP A 130 17.80 -3.44 -1.49
N LYS A 131 17.50 -4.49 -0.71
CA LYS A 131 16.40 -5.42 -0.97
C LYS A 131 15.28 -5.27 0.08
N PRO A 132 14.02 -5.07 -0.32
CA PRO A 132 12.88 -5.08 0.59
C PRO A 132 12.75 -6.40 1.33
N ILE A 133 12.58 -6.34 2.65
CA ILE A 133 12.25 -7.47 3.50
C ILE A 133 11.01 -7.10 4.30
N VAL A 134 10.01 -7.98 4.31
CA VAL A 134 8.83 -7.87 5.16
C VAL A 134 8.68 -9.11 6.03
N GLY A 135 8.26 -8.93 7.27
CA GLY A 135 8.00 -10.02 8.21
C GLY A 135 6.50 -10.33 8.32
N VAL A 136 6.16 -11.60 8.32
CA VAL A 136 4.82 -12.11 8.62
C VAL A 136 4.93 -12.99 9.86
N PHE A 137 4.46 -12.48 10.99
CA PHE A 137 4.58 -13.13 12.29
C PHE A 137 3.18 -13.46 12.81
N MET A 138 2.78 -14.71 12.64
CA MET A 138 1.46 -15.20 13.05
C MET A 138 1.47 -15.51 14.55
N THR A 139 1.64 -14.47 15.35
CA THR A 139 1.83 -14.54 16.80
C THR A 139 0.83 -13.62 17.54
N LYS A 140 1.00 -13.45 18.85
CA LYS A 140 0.10 -12.67 19.69
C LYS A 140 0.27 -11.17 19.50
N ASN A 141 -0.79 -10.40 19.82
CA ASN A 141 -0.77 -8.94 19.72
C ASN A 141 0.29 -8.28 20.62
N GLU A 142 0.68 -8.89 21.73
CA GLU A 142 1.71 -8.41 22.63
C GLU A 142 3.08 -8.28 21.93
N PHE A 143 3.37 -9.15 20.95
CA PHE A 143 4.55 -9.03 20.12
C PHE A 143 4.57 -7.71 19.33
N PHE A 144 3.46 -7.37 18.68
CA PHE A 144 3.36 -6.13 17.89
C PHE A 144 3.40 -4.88 18.79
N ALA A 145 2.81 -4.95 19.98
CA ALA A 145 2.90 -3.88 20.98
C ALA A 145 4.36 -3.66 21.39
N HIS A 146 5.09 -4.72 21.72
CA HIS A 146 6.51 -4.64 22.08
C HIS A 146 7.37 -4.11 20.94
N LEU A 147 7.11 -4.51 19.70
CA LEU A 147 7.83 -3.97 18.54
C LEU A 147 7.61 -2.46 18.36
N SER A 148 6.43 -1.94 18.72
CA SER A 148 6.15 -0.50 18.61
C SER A 148 6.98 0.36 19.55
N GLU A 149 7.54 -0.22 20.61
CA GLU A 149 8.43 0.43 21.57
C GLU A 149 9.90 0.38 21.14
N THR A 150 10.21 -0.31 20.05
CA THR A 150 11.58 -0.49 19.55
C THR A 150 11.77 0.17 18.19
N GLN A 151 13.01 0.53 17.87
CA GLN A 151 13.36 1.03 16.55
C GLN A 151 13.36 -0.14 15.55
N VAL A 152 12.28 -0.27 14.75
CA VAL A 152 12.18 -1.31 13.74
C VAL A 152 12.59 -0.76 12.35
N ASN A 153 13.32 -1.59 11.60
CA ASN A 153 13.71 -1.32 10.21
C ASN A 153 13.08 -2.30 9.21
N VAL A 154 12.19 -3.17 9.70
CA VAL A 154 11.41 -4.14 8.92
C VAL A 154 9.93 -3.97 9.24
N PRO A 155 9.03 -3.86 8.27
CA PRO A 155 7.60 -3.87 8.52
C PRO A 155 7.13 -5.28 8.83
N PHE A 156 6.51 -5.48 10.01
CA PHE A 156 5.95 -6.76 10.44
C PHE A 156 4.43 -6.77 10.35
N PHE A 157 3.86 -7.86 9.86
CA PHE A 157 2.44 -8.08 9.67
C PHE A 157 1.99 -9.37 10.33
N MET A 158 0.71 -9.49 10.64
CA MET A 158 0.15 -10.73 11.17
C MET A 158 -0.16 -11.74 10.07
N PHE A 159 -0.54 -11.28 8.87
CA PHE A 159 -0.94 -12.11 7.75
C PHE A 159 -0.17 -11.80 6.47
N ALA A 160 0.04 -12.82 5.65
CA ALA A 160 0.84 -12.75 4.44
C ALA A 160 0.27 -11.79 3.40
N GLU A 161 -1.04 -11.76 3.23
CA GLU A 161 -1.74 -10.94 2.25
C GLU A 161 -1.44 -9.45 2.44
N GLN A 162 -1.42 -9.00 3.69
CA GLN A 162 -1.13 -7.59 4.03
C GLN A 162 0.31 -7.20 3.68
N ALA A 163 1.26 -8.10 3.96
CA ALA A 163 2.67 -7.89 3.67
C ALA A 163 2.93 -7.86 2.16
N VAL A 164 2.34 -8.82 1.44
CA VAL A 164 2.50 -8.96 -0.01
C VAL A 164 1.82 -7.81 -0.75
N GLU A 165 0.63 -7.37 -0.33
CA GLU A 165 -0.02 -6.19 -0.89
C GLU A 165 0.88 -4.95 -0.77
N GLY A 166 1.48 -4.72 0.40
CA GLY A 166 2.42 -3.63 0.61
C GLY A 166 3.62 -3.68 -0.34
N LEU A 167 4.20 -4.87 -0.56
CA LEU A 167 5.28 -5.08 -1.54
C LEU A 167 4.81 -4.83 -2.98
N ALA A 168 3.58 -5.23 -3.32
CA ALA A 168 3.00 -4.99 -4.63
C ALA A 168 2.85 -3.48 -4.92
N ARG A 169 2.41 -2.69 -3.93
CA ARG A 169 2.35 -1.23 -4.04
C ARG A 169 3.75 -0.61 -4.22
N LEU A 170 4.75 -1.14 -3.53
CA LEU A 170 6.13 -0.71 -3.68
C LEU A 170 6.68 -1.03 -5.09
N ASN A 171 6.36 -2.22 -5.63
CA ASN A 171 6.68 -2.59 -7.01
C ASN A 171 5.95 -1.70 -8.02
N GLN A 172 4.69 -1.35 -7.78
CA GLN A 172 3.95 -0.41 -8.62
C GLN A 172 4.62 0.98 -8.67
N GLN A 173 5.14 1.46 -7.54
CA GLN A 173 5.93 2.69 -7.48
C GLN A 173 7.21 2.59 -8.33
N ARG A 174 7.88 1.43 -8.32
CA ARG A 174 9.02 1.16 -9.20
C ARG A 174 8.64 1.31 -10.68
N LEU A 175 7.50 0.74 -11.08
CA LEU A 175 7.00 0.84 -12.45
C LEU A 175 6.64 2.28 -12.82
N TRP A 176 6.05 3.04 -11.90
CA TRP A 176 5.74 4.44 -12.12
C TRP A 176 6.98 5.29 -12.34
N ARG A 177 8.03 5.08 -11.55
CA ARG A 177 9.31 5.79 -11.72
C ARG A 177 10.01 5.52 -13.05
N LYS A 178 9.66 4.41 -13.72
CA LYS A 178 10.19 4.05 -15.05
C LYS A 178 9.34 4.61 -16.20
N ARG A 179 8.19 5.22 -15.92
CA ARG A 179 7.38 5.83 -16.97
C ARG A 179 8.12 7.03 -17.53
N THR A 180 8.17 7.11 -18.85
CA THR A 180 8.60 8.33 -19.55
C THR A 180 7.51 9.38 -19.39
N ASP A 181 7.90 10.61 -19.09
CA ASP A 181 6.98 11.75 -19.04
C ASP A 181 6.31 11.90 -20.40
N THR A 182 5.04 11.52 -20.46
CA THR A 182 4.18 11.89 -21.58
C THR A 182 3.67 13.29 -21.33
N PRO A 183 3.78 14.22 -22.28
CA PRO A 183 3.22 15.55 -22.12
C PRO A 183 1.74 15.45 -21.75
N ALA A 184 1.34 16.17 -20.70
CA ALA A 184 -0.07 16.22 -20.33
C ALA A 184 -0.89 16.74 -21.52
N PRO A 185 -2.03 16.11 -21.86
CA PRO A 185 -2.89 16.60 -22.91
C PRO A 185 -3.35 18.03 -22.54
N ARG A 186 -3.25 18.95 -23.50
CA ARG A 186 -3.76 20.30 -23.34
C ARG A 186 -5.20 20.33 -23.83
N TYR A 187 -6.09 20.75 -22.94
CA TYR A 187 -7.49 20.96 -23.26
C TYR A 187 -7.75 22.45 -23.47
N SER A 188 -8.70 22.78 -24.35
CA SER A 188 -9.21 24.16 -24.43
C SER A 188 -10.14 24.38 -23.24
N VAL A 189 -9.75 25.29 -22.35
CA VAL A 189 -10.47 25.60 -21.12
C VAL A 189 -10.71 27.11 -21.04
N ASP A 190 -11.79 27.53 -20.42
CA ASP A 190 -12.11 28.92 -20.16
C ASP A 190 -11.39 29.38 -18.88
N THR A 191 -10.11 29.72 -19.04
CA THR A 191 -9.28 30.17 -17.90
C THR A 191 -9.76 31.52 -17.35
N GLU A 192 -10.37 32.38 -18.15
CA GLU A 192 -10.88 33.68 -17.72
C GLU A 192 -12.06 33.52 -16.74
N ALA A 193 -12.99 32.60 -17.06
CA ALA A 193 -14.10 32.27 -16.16
C ALA A 193 -13.59 31.69 -14.83
N VAL A 194 -12.58 30.82 -14.87
CA VAL A 194 -11.97 30.24 -13.66
C VAL A 194 -11.32 31.33 -12.79
N GLU A 195 -10.52 32.21 -13.41
CA GLU A 195 -9.87 33.31 -12.69
C GLU A 195 -10.89 34.27 -12.06
N ALA A 196 -12.01 34.54 -12.72
CA ALA A 196 -13.06 35.39 -12.20
C ALA A 196 -13.66 34.80 -10.90
N VAL A 197 -13.92 33.48 -10.88
CA VAL A 197 -14.43 32.80 -9.69
C VAL A 197 -13.42 32.89 -8.53
N PHE A 198 -12.14 32.63 -8.78
CA PHE A 198 -11.11 32.70 -7.72
C PHE A 198 -10.88 34.11 -7.23
N LYS A 199 -10.89 35.12 -8.12
CA LYS A 199 -10.78 36.54 -7.74
C LYS A 199 -11.94 36.97 -6.83
N GLN A 200 -13.16 36.49 -7.12
CA GLN A 200 -14.33 36.78 -6.27
C GLN A 200 -14.21 36.12 -4.91
N ALA A 201 -13.78 34.85 -4.84
CA ALA A 201 -13.59 34.18 -3.56
C ALA A 201 -12.50 34.86 -2.71
N ALA A 202 -11.40 35.28 -3.34
CA ALA A 202 -10.33 36.05 -2.67
C ALA A 202 -10.81 37.43 -2.18
N ALA A 203 -11.61 38.15 -2.95
CA ALA A 203 -12.21 39.41 -2.54
C ALA A 203 -13.14 39.27 -1.34
N ASP A 204 -13.81 38.13 -1.22
CA ASP A 204 -14.65 37.77 -0.08
C ASP A 204 -13.82 37.22 1.13
N ASN A 205 -12.48 37.23 1.07
CA ASN A 205 -11.56 36.60 2.06
C ASN A 205 -11.89 35.11 2.36
N ARG A 206 -12.22 34.36 1.33
CA ARG A 206 -12.55 32.94 1.44
C ARG A 206 -11.44 32.07 0.82
N GLU A 207 -11.11 31.00 1.51
CA GLU A 207 -10.20 29.94 1.05
C GLU A 207 -10.94 28.78 0.39
N GLN A 208 -12.27 28.77 0.45
CA GLN A 208 -13.12 27.71 -0.10
C GLN A 208 -14.17 28.30 -1.05
N LEU A 209 -14.39 27.58 -2.14
CA LEU A 209 -15.48 27.86 -3.08
C LEU A 209 -16.79 27.28 -2.55
N THR A 210 -17.88 27.94 -2.86
CA THR A 210 -19.23 27.36 -2.71
C THR A 210 -19.44 26.23 -3.71
N THR A 211 -20.52 25.45 -3.51
CA THR A 211 -20.85 24.36 -4.46
C THR A 211 -21.08 24.92 -5.88
N GLY A 212 -21.83 26.03 -6.00
CA GLY A 212 -22.09 26.66 -7.32
C GLY A 212 -20.81 27.15 -7.99
N GLU A 213 -19.94 27.85 -7.25
CA GLU A 213 -18.63 28.28 -7.76
C GLU A 213 -17.76 27.11 -8.20
N SER A 214 -17.76 26.01 -7.44
CA SER A 214 -17.03 24.79 -7.82
C SER A 214 -17.56 24.18 -9.11
N LEU A 215 -18.88 24.14 -9.30
CA LEU A 215 -19.50 23.65 -10.54
C LEU A 215 -19.20 24.56 -11.73
N GLN A 216 -19.15 25.88 -11.53
CA GLN A 216 -18.72 26.83 -12.58
C GLN A 216 -17.27 26.57 -13.03
N VAL A 217 -16.35 26.36 -12.07
CA VAL A 217 -14.96 25.99 -12.39
C VAL A 217 -14.90 24.68 -13.17
N LEU A 218 -15.60 23.64 -12.72
CA LEU A 218 -15.64 22.36 -13.42
C LEU A 218 -16.19 22.49 -14.84
N THR A 219 -17.24 23.28 -15.01
CA THR A 219 -17.84 23.57 -16.35
C THR A 219 -16.85 24.28 -17.25
N ALA A 220 -16.13 25.27 -16.74
CA ALA A 220 -15.12 26.02 -17.47
C ALA A 220 -13.96 25.11 -17.95
N TYR A 221 -13.67 24.04 -17.22
CA TYR A 221 -12.73 22.99 -17.62
C TYR A 221 -13.34 21.93 -18.55
N GLY A 222 -14.60 22.09 -18.98
CA GLY A 222 -15.29 21.15 -19.87
C GLY A 222 -15.70 19.86 -19.17
N ILE A 223 -15.66 19.81 -17.85
CA ILE A 223 -16.13 18.66 -17.07
C ILE A 223 -17.65 18.70 -16.99
N ARG A 224 -18.28 17.58 -17.35
CA ARG A 224 -19.73 17.48 -17.30
C ARG A 224 -20.22 17.46 -15.87
N VAL A 225 -21.04 18.44 -15.51
CA VAL A 225 -21.69 18.55 -14.19
C VAL A 225 -23.19 18.32 -14.32
N CYS A 226 -23.83 18.00 -13.20
CA CYS A 226 -25.30 17.98 -13.11
C CYS A 226 -25.84 19.41 -13.33
N ARG A 227 -27.08 19.50 -13.85
CA ARG A 227 -27.78 20.79 -13.85
C ARG A 227 -27.99 21.25 -12.42
N ASP A 228 -27.68 22.49 -12.14
CA ASP A 228 -27.79 23.10 -10.82
C ASP A 228 -28.32 24.53 -10.90
N GLY A 229 -28.54 25.11 -9.75
CA GLY A 229 -28.88 26.50 -9.60
C GLY A 229 -29.10 26.86 -8.12
N GLU A 230 -29.15 28.15 -7.84
CA GLU A 230 -29.37 28.67 -6.49
C GLU A 230 -30.79 29.25 -6.38
N ALA A 231 -31.46 28.92 -5.28
CA ALA A 231 -32.75 29.45 -4.92
C ALA A 231 -32.68 30.10 -3.53
N LYS A 232 -33.34 31.25 -3.37
CA LYS A 232 -33.33 32.05 -2.12
C LYS A 232 -34.51 31.69 -1.21
N ASP A 233 -35.56 31.15 -1.79
CA ASP A 233 -36.77 30.77 -1.08
C ASP A 233 -37.41 29.50 -1.69
N ALA A 234 -38.53 29.06 -1.12
CA ALA A 234 -39.21 27.85 -1.52
C ALA A 234 -39.81 27.92 -2.94
N ASP A 235 -40.33 29.10 -3.31
CA ASP A 235 -40.97 29.28 -4.62
C ASP A 235 -39.93 29.25 -5.74
N GLU A 236 -38.80 29.93 -5.56
CA GLU A 236 -37.66 29.85 -6.47
C GLU A 236 -37.10 28.42 -6.57
N ALA A 237 -37.07 27.68 -5.44
CA ALA A 237 -36.59 26.29 -5.44
C ALA A 237 -37.51 25.37 -6.25
N VAL A 238 -38.83 25.53 -6.13
CA VAL A 238 -39.80 24.77 -6.94
C VAL A 238 -39.65 25.12 -8.42
N ALA A 239 -39.63 26.41 -8.77
CA ALA A 239 -39.48 26.83 -10.17
C ALA A 239 -38.18 26.30 -10.81
N LEU A 240 -37.10 26.29 -10.04
CA LEU A 240 -35.82 25.76 -10.48
C LEU A 240 -35.86 24.23 -10.64
N ALA A 241 -36.50 23.52 -9.71
CA ALA A 241 -36.66 22.08 -9.78
C ALA A 241 -37.48 21.65 -11.01
N ASP A 242 -38.56 22.37 -11.33
CA ASP A 242 -39.36 22.13 -12.53
C ASP A 242 -38.54 22.35 -13.82
N LYS A 243 -37.66 23.36 -13.84
CA LYS A 243 -36.77 23.64 -14.95
C LYS A 243 -35.67 22.58 -15.11
N ILE A 244 -35.10 22.09 -14.01
CA ILE A 244 -34.05 21.07 -14.02
C ILE A 244 -34.62 19.71 -14.41
N GLY A 245 -35.79 19.37 -13.89
CA GLY A 245 -36.47 18.07 -14.00
C GLY A 245 -36.21 17.17 -12.77
N TYR A 246 -37.26 16.50 -12.34
CA TYR A 246 -37.20 15.57 -11.19
C TYR A 246 -36.59 14.22 -11.56
N PRO A 247 -35.89 13.54 -10.59
CA PRO A 247 -35.69 13.94 -9.21
C PRO A 247 -34.58 14.98 -9.01
N VAL A 248 -34.73 15.87 -8.02
CA VAL A 248 -33.73 16.88 -7.63
C VAL A 248 -33.28 16.69 -6.19
N VAL A 249 -32.07 17.14 -5.88
CA VAL A 249 -31.52 17.18 -4.51
C VAL A 249 -31.30 18.64 -4.12
N MET A 250 -31.88 19.05 -2.98
CA MET A 250 -31.62 20.36 -2.40
C MET A 250 -30.49 20.26 -1.37
N LYS A 251 -29.59 21.23 -1.37
CA LYS A 251 -28.48 21.34 -0.43
C LYS A 251 -28.34 22.77 0.04
N LEU A 252 -28.03 22.97 1.33
CA LEU A 252 -27.67 24.26 1.85
C LEU A 252 -26.45 24.80 1.12
N ASN A 253 -26.56 25.99 0.52
CA ASN A 253 -25.43 26.72 -0.02
C ASN A 253 -25.06 27.86 0.93
N SER A 254 -23.86 27.83 1.49
CA SER A 254 -23.41 28.81 2.48
C SER A 254 -21.92 29.08 2.33
N LYS A 255 -21.56 30.37 2.34
CA LYS A 255 -20.16 30.81 2.36
C LYS A 255 -19.46 30.57 3.71
N LYS A 256 -20.21 30.24 4.78
CA LYS A 256 -19.70 30.10 6.15
C LYS A 256 -19.75 28.67 6.70
N ILE A 257 -20.51 27.79 6.10
CA ILE A 257 -20.75 26.43 6.59
C ILE A 257 -20.20 25.42 5.59
N SER A 258 -19.06 24.81 5.92
CA SER A 258 -18.42 23.78 5.11
C SER A 258 -18.89 22.36 5.46
N HIS A 259 -19.13 22.07 6.74
CA HIS A 259 -19.62 20.77 7.22
C HIS A 259 -21.10 20.81 7.57
N LYS A 260 -21.93 20.11 6.79
CA LYS A 260 -23.40 20.15 6.86
C LYS A 260 -24.04 19.06 7.72
N LEU A 261 -23.22 18.18 8.35
CA LEU A 261 -23.71 17.02 9.12
C LEU A 261 -24.10 17.33 10.57
N SER A 262 -23.93 18.55 11.02
CA SER A 262 -24.23 19.00 12.41
C SER A 262 -25.32 20.07 12.50
N LEU A 263 -26.17 20.17 11.48
CA LEU A 263 -27.32 21.10 11.46
C LEU A 263 -28.63 20.36 11.59
#